data_a6f154eb2c115287eab8692dfe89900a
#
_entry.id   a6f154eb2c115287eab8692dfe89900a
#
_cell.length_a   1.000
_cell.length_b   1.000
_cell.length_c   1.000
_cell.angle_alpha   90.00
_cell.angle_beta   90.00
_cell.angle_gamma   90.00
#
_symmetry.space_group_name_H-M   'P 1'
#
loop_
_entity.id
_entity.type
_entity.pdbx_description
1 polymer ?
#
loop_
_entity_poly.entity_id
_entity_poly.type
_entity_poly.pdbx_seq_one_letter_code
_entity_poly.pdbx_strand_id
1 'polypeptide(L)'
;MNNEMAYLLGMITGNGEIQRGATDTTISIEIPHKKLETEFQHNVGIYVRASITDIRQVLEPLLGTALSFTQDAKVSRLSFRKPNEDYLMREIMRYVGAATSSDNVRISPEVFSFTYDERKQFVKGFADVTGYIRRSNYAFTEPNYRVYFEVPHNWELVVDFCNLLKSIDVPVQAIDWAHPNMRDSNLKKYREGKPDFWKKEHQIKVWAWEYQPVGFVVLHKQEALDYFAVEQERPYTMSGKDPSERLHKYYWEITQRARHKEHHPGEDDPFIPESIRGKHYDSWTEIAKDLGYSEDD
;
A
#
# COMPACT_ATOMS: atom_id res chain seq x y z
N MET A 1 20.58 -6.70 -8.23
CA MET A 1 19.17 -7.19 -8.04
C MET A 1 18.57 -7.33 -9.44
N ASN A 2 17.59 -8.18 -9.65
CA ASN A 2 16.79 -8.13 -10.88
C ASN A 2 15.37 -7.65 -10.58
N ASN A 3 14.64 -7.27 -11.62
CA ASN A 3 13.32 -6.66 -11.50
C ASN A 3 12.28 -7.62 -10.85
N GLU A 4 12.33 -8.89 -11.21
CA GLU A 4 11.40 -9.91 -10.69
C GLU A 4 11.63 -10.17 -9.20
N MET A 5 12.89 -10.14 -8.76
CA MET A 5 13.24 -10.26 -7.34
C MET A 5 12.78 -9.03 -6.55
N ALA A 6 12.96 -7.83 -7.08
CA ALA A 6 12.48 -6.61 -6.46
C ALA A 6 10.95 -6.63 -6.35
N TYR A 7 10.24 -7.09 -7.38
CA TYR A 7 8.79 -7.28 -7.36
C TYR A 7 8.35 -8.30 -6.28
N LEU A 8 9.01 -9.46 -6.21
CA LEU A 8 8.74 -10.47 -5.17
C LEU A 8 8.95 -9.91 -3.75
N LEU A 9 10.04 -9.17 -3.53
CA LEU A 9 10.30 -8.52 -2.23
C LEU A 9 9.20 -7.52 -1.86
N GLY A 10 8.71 -6.75 -2.83
CA GLY A 10 7.59 -5.85 -2.64
C GLY A 10 6.32 -6.59 -2.21
N MET A 11 5.99 -7.70 -2.85
CA MET A 11 4.84 -8.54 -2.47
C MET A 11 4.99 -9.14 -1.06
N ILE A 12 6.17 -9.66 -0.73
CA ILE A 12 6.45 -10.23 0.60
C ILE A 12 6.31 -9.13 1.67
N THR A 13 6.88 -7.95 1.43
CA THR A 13 6.80 -6.82 2.36
C THR A 13 5.36 -6.34 2.53
N GLY A 14 4.57 -6.35 1.46
CA GLY A 14 3.18 -5.89 1.49
C GLY A 14 2.24 -6.81 2.24
N ASN A 15 2.31 -8.11 1.97
CA ASN A 15 1.37 -9.07 2.57
C ASN A 15 1.92 -10.51 2.59
N GLY A 16 3.19 -10.67 2.92
CA GLY A 16 3.85 -11.96 3.06
C GLY A 16 3.84 -12.48 4.49
N GLU A 17 3.75 -13.81 4.61
CA GLU A 17 3.97 -14.58 5.83
C GLU A 17 5.18 -15.49 5.63
N ILE A 18 6.09 -15.51 6.58
CA ILE A 18 7.35 -16.25 6.52
C ILE A 18 7.40 -17.28 7.65
N GLN A 19 7.36 -18.54 7.28
CA GLN A 19 7.46 -19.67 8.20
C GLN A 19 8.84 -20.32 8.06
N ARG A 20 9.71 -20.08 9.04
CA ARG A 20 11.08 -20.59 9.07
C ARG A 20 11.13 -21.97 9.69
N GLY A 21 11.54 -22.95 8.91
CA GLY A 21 11.87 -24.30 9.40
C GLY A 21 13.37 -24.48 9.64
N ALA A 22 13.74 -25.65 10.18
CA ALA A 22 15.15 -25.97 10.46
C ALA A 22 15.99 -26.10 9.18
N THR A 23 15.43 -26.65 8.10
CA THR A 23 16.12 -26.92 6.84
C THR A 23 15.60 -26.08 5.68
N ASP A 24 14.39 -25.56 5.78
CA ASP A 24 13.72 -24.84 4.70
C ASP A 24 12.80 -23.74 5.25
N THR A 25 12.47 -22.81 4.39
CA THR A 25 11.55 -21.71 4.70
C THR A 25 10.40 -21.73 3.68
N THR A 26 9.20 -21.55 4.20
CA THR A 26 7.99 -21.35 3.39
C THR A 26 7.61 -19.89 3.43
N ILE A 27 7.36 -19.31 2.25
CA ILE A 27 6.82 -17.96 2.10
C ILE A 27 5.45 -18.07 1.48
N SER A 28 4.47 -17.44 2.11
CA SER A 28 3.09 -17.35 1.64
C SER A 28 2.72 -15.89 1.44
N ILE A 29 2.13 -15.55 0.31
CA ILE A 29 1.70 -14.19 -0.04
C ILE A 29 0.19 -14.20 -0.15
N GLU A 30 -0.47 -13.42 0.70
CA GLU A 30 -1.92 -13.25 0.64
C GLU A 30 -2.32 -12.13 -0.31
N ILE A 31 -3.32 -12.40 -1.12
CA ILE A 31 -3.89 -11.46 -2.09
C ILE A 31 -5.39 -11.32 -1.80
N PRO A 32 -5.79 -10.32 -1.02
CA PRO A 32 -7.21 -10.09 -0.73
C PRO A 32 -7.96 -9.72 -2.00
N HIS A 33 -9.08 -10.39 -2.28
CA HIS A 33 -9.86 -10.17 -3.50
C HIS A 33 -10.35 -8.72 -3.62
N LYS A 34 -10.63 -8.05 -2.48
CA LYS A 34 -10.98 -6.62 -2.44
C LYS A 34 -9.90 -5.70 -3.02
N LYS A 35 -8.63 -6.15 -3.07
CA LYS A 35 -7.51 -5.39 -3.65
C LYS A 35 -7.37 -5.59 -5.17
N LEU A 36 -8.03 -6.61 -5.69
CA LEU A 36 -8.05 -6.92 -7.11
C LEU A 36 -9.28 -6.33 -7.81
N GLU A 37 -10.28 -5.87 -7.05
CA GLU A 37 -11.50 -5.29 -7.59
C GLU A 37 -11.21 -3.92 -8.21
N THR A 38 -11.77 -3.69 -9.39
CA THR A 38 -11.80 -2.38 -10.06
C THR A 38 -13.24 -2.00 -10.41
N GLU A 39 -13.47 -0.74 -10.73
CA GLU A 39 -14.81 -0.27 -11.14
C GLU A 39 -15.31 -0.92 -12.45
N PHE A 40 -14.44 -1.56 -13.23
CA PHE A 40 -14.76 -2.20 -14.52
C PHE A 40 -14.99 -3.70 -14.42
N GLN A 41 -14.58 -4.33 -13.33
CA GLN A 41 -14.63 -5.79 -13.18
C GLN A 41 -15.58 -6.19 -12.06
N HIS A 42 -16.68 -6.85 -12.43
CA HIS A 42 -17.72 -7.25 -11.49
C HIS A 42 -17.72 -8.76 -11.18
N ASN A 43 -17.06 -9.58 -12.01
CA ASN A 43 -17.00 -11.02 -11.77
C ASN A 43 -15.75 -11.41 -11.00
N VAL A 44 -15.91 -11.62 -9.69
CA VAL A 44 -14.81 -11.96 -8.76
C VAL A 44 -14.00 -13.16 -9.24
N GLY A 45 -14.65 -14.23 -9.71
CA GLY A 45 -13.95 -15.44 -10.14
C GLY A 45 -13.07 -15.24 -11.37
N ILE A 46 -13.45 -14.33 -12.26
CA ILE A 46 -12.68 -14.04 -13.49
C ILE A 46 -11.47 -13.18 -13.14
N TYR A 47 -11.67 -12.03 -12.47
CA TYR A 47 -10.55 -11.12 -12.24
C TYR A 47 -9.54 -11.68 -11.24
N VAL A 48 -9.97 -12.44 -10.24
CA VAL A 48 -9.03 -13.11 -9.32
C VAL A 48 -8.17 -14.11 -10.07
N ARG A 49 -8.77 -14.96 -10.93
CA ARG A 49 -8.01 -15.94 -11.72
C ARG A 49 -7.02 -15.26 -12.66
N ALA A 50 -7.43 -14.21 -13.35
CA ALA A 50 -6.56 -13.43 -14.22
C ALA A 50 -5.38 -12.85 -13.43
N SER A 51 -5.64 -12.18 -12.31
CA SER A 51 -4.60 -11.62 -11.45
C SER A 51 -3.56 -12.63 -10.98
N ILE A 52 -4.03 -13.80 -10.54
CA ILE A 52 -3.13 -14.88 -10.11
C ILE A 52 -2.27 -15.38 -11.29
N THR A 53 -2.84 -15.44 -12.48
CA THR A 53 -2.09 -15.82 -13.69
C THR A 53 -1.01 -14.79 -14.01
N ASP A 54 -1.34 -13.50 -14.01
CA ASP A 54 -0.39 -12.41 -14.27
C ASP A 54 0.81 -12.46 -13.28
N ILE A 55 0.53 -12.63 -11.99
CA ILE A 55 1.56 -12.70 -10.95
C ILE A 55 2.43 -13.96 -11.12
N ARG A 56 1.83 -15.12 -11.40
CA ARG A 56 2.56 -16.37 -11.60
C ARG A 56 3.50 -16.30 -12.81
N GLN A 57 3.09 -15.65 -13.88
CA GLN A 57 3.93 -15.45 -15.07
C GLN A 57 5.23 -14.70 -14.77
N VAL A 58 5.23 -13.81 -13.79
CA VAL A 58 6.43 -13.08 -13.34
C VAL A 58 7.25 -13.91 -12.36
N LEU A 59 6.61 -14.57 -11.40
CA LEU A 59 7.32 -15.16 -10.27
C LEU A 59 7.80 -16.59 -10.52
N GLU A 60 7.07 -17.43 -11.27
CA GLU A 60 7.45 -18.84 -11.47
C GLU A 60 8.78 -19.01 -12.22
N PRO A 61 9.10 -18.18 -13.24
CA PRO A 61 10.43 -18.24 -13.88
C PRO A 61 11.56 -17.87 -12.90
N LEU A 62 11.37 -16.86 -12.03
CA LEU A 62 12.32 -16.46 -11.01
C LEU A 62 12.55 -17.58 -9.99
N LEU A 63 11.47 -18.21 -9.54
CA LEU A 63 11.49 -19.26 -8.52
C LEU A 63 12.01 -20.59 -9.06
N GLY A 64 11.95 -20.82 -10.38
CA GLY A 64 12.27 -22.10 -10.99
C GLY A 64 11.31 -23.22 -10.60
N THR A 65 10.14 -22.88 -10.07
CA THR A 65 9.11 -23.83 -9.62
C THR A 65 7.73 -23.18 -9.69
N ALA A 66 6.70 -24.02 -9.85
CA ALA A 66 5.33 -23.55 -9.78
C ALA A 66 4.96 -23.09 -8.35
N LEU A 67 4.22 -22.01 -8.25
CA LEU A 67 3.65 -21.54 -7.00
C LEU A 67 2.48 -22.43 -6.58
N SER A 68 2.48 -22.85 -5.32
CA SER A 68 1.31 -23.46 -4.71
C SER A 68 0.21 -22.42 -4.55
N PHE A 69 -1.02 -22.81 -4.81
CA PHE A 69 -2.16 -21.90 -4.82
C PHE A 69 -3.29 -22.45 -3.95
N THR A 70 -3.81 -21.62 -3.07
CA THR A 70 -5.05 -21.88 -2.34
C THR A 70 -5.94 -20.64 -2.43
N GLN A 71 -7.25 -20.84 -2.38
CA GLN A 71 -8.22 -19.75 -2.47
C GLN A 71 -9.42 -20.04 -1.58
N ASP A 72 -9.87 -19.02 -0.86
CA ASP A 72 -11.17 -19.00 -0.21
C ASP A 72 -12.09 -17.91 -0.84
N ALA A 73 -13.20 -17.59 -0.19
CA ALA A 73 -14.15 -16.60 -0.72
C ALA A 73 -13.61 -15.15 -0.77
N LYS A 74 -12.54 -14.83 -0.03
CA LYS A 74 -12.05 -13.44 0.15
C LYS A 74 -10.59 -13.24 -0.16
N VAL A 75 -9.81 -14.31 -0.12
CA VAL A 75 -8.35 -14.26 -0.23
C VAL A 75 -7.84 -15.38 -1.12
N SER A 76 -6.90 -15.07 -1.97
CA SER A 76 -6.03 -16.03 -2.66
C SER A 76 -4.66 -16.02 -2.00
N ARG A 77 -4.06 -17.21 -1.84
CA ARG A 77 -2.74 -17.35 -1.26
C ARG A 77 -1.82 -18.06 -2.23
N LEU A 78 -0.71 -17.43 -2.56
CA LEU A 78 0.39 -18.01 -3.31
C LEU A 78 1.52 -18.39 -2.35
N SER A 79 2.08 -19.58 -2.47
CA SER A 79 3.18 -20.00 -1.60
C SER A 79 4.24 -20.80 -2.32
N PHE A 80 5.46 -20.68 -1.81
CA PHE A 80 6.59 -21.51 -2.24
C PHE A 80 7.47 -21.85 -1.04
N ARG A 81 8.21 -22.95 -1.19
CA ARG A 81 9.13 -23.46 -0.18
C ARG A 81 10.49 -23.73 -0.81
N LYS A 82 11.54 -23.32 -0.15
CA LYS A 82 12.92 -23.57 -0.58
C LYS A 82 13.82 -23.90 0.61
N PRO A 83 14.90 -24.66 0.38
CA PRO A 83 15.94 -24.86 1.40
C PRO A 83 16.50 -23.51 1.90
N ASN A 84 16.85 -23.44 3.17
CA ASN A 84 17.46 -22.22 3.75
C ASN A 84 18.79 -21.89 3.07
N GLU A 85 19.48 -22.87 2.49
CA GLU A 85 20.74 -22.71 1.76
C GLU A 85 20.55 -22.25 0.32
N ASP A 86 19.33 -22.26 -0.22
CA ASP A 86 19.03 -21.78 -1.55
C ASP A 86 19.42 -20.29 -1.69
N TYR A 87 20.06 -19.96 -2.81
CA TYR A 87 20.55 -18.59 -3.03
C TYR A 87 19.43 -17.56 -2.98
N LEU A 88 18.31 -17.84 -3.65
CA LEU A 88 17.17 -16.93 -3.68
C LEU A 88 16.57 -16.76 -2.28
N MET A 89 16.47 -17.84 -1.49
CA MET A 89 15.97 -17.75 -0.12
C MET A 89 16.89 -16.89 0.76
N ARG A 90 18.20 -17.06 0.64
CA ARG A 90 19.16 -16.23 1.39
C ARG A 90 19.04 -14.74 1.02
N GLU A 91 18.88 -14.44 -0.26
CA GLU A 91 18.67 -13.06 -0.71
C GLU A 91 17.37 -12.50 -0.15
N ILE A 92 16.25 -13.23 -0.20
CA ILE A 92 14.99 -12.79 0.42
C ILE A 92 15.19 -12.51 1.91
N MET A 93 15.81 -13.45 2.65
CA MET A 93 16.02 -13.31 4.09
C MET A 93 16.93 -12.13 4.45
N ARG A 94 17.84 -11.75 3.58
CA ARG A 94 18.69 -10.56 3.75
C ARG A 94 17.85 -9.28 3.83
N TYR A 95 16.82 -9.13 2.97
CA TYR A 95 15.99 -7.94 2.91
C TYR A 95 14.85 -7.90 3.92
N VAL A 96 14.30 -9.05 4.26
CA VAL A 96 13.19 -9.12 5.22
C VAL A 96 13.64 -9.29 6.67
N GLY A 97 14.93 -9.59 6.87
CA GLY A 97 15.54 -9.70 8.20
C GLY A 97 14.85 -10.72 9.10
N ALA A 98 14.51 -10.32 10.33
CA ALA A 98 13.83 -11.17 11.30
C ALA A 98 12.29 -11.17 11.15
N ALA A 99 11.75 -10.38 10.24
CA ALA A 99 10.31 -10.26 10.03
C ALA A 99 9.66 -11.62 9.70
N THR A 100 8.43 -11.79 10.16
CA THR A 100 7.60 -12.97 9.90
C THR A 100 6.33 -12.64 9.13
N SER A 101 5.89 -11.38 9.17
CA SER A 101 4.68 -10.90 8.49
C SER A 101 4.76 -9.40 8.22
N SER A 102 3.75 -8.88 7.52
CA SER A 102 3.59 -7.44 7.27
C SER A 102 3.46 -6.60 8.55
N ASP A 103 3.09 -7.21 9.68
CA ASP A 103 2.94 -6.49 10.96
C ASP A 103 4.28 -6.07 11.57
N ASN A 104 5.36 -6.75 11.22
CA ASN A 104 6.69 -6.50 11.80
C ASN A 104 7.80 -6.34 10.75
N VAL A 105 7.45 -6.26 9.47
CA VAL A 105 8.44 -6.02 8.40
C VAL A 105 8.75 -4.54 8.28
N ARG A 106 10.01 -4.23 7.94
CA ARG A 106 10.47 -2.90 7.54
C ARG A 106 11.02 -2.98 6.11
N ILE A 107 11.03 -1.89 5.40
CA ILE A 107 11.79 -1.82 4.13
C ILE A 107 13.25 -1.66 4.47
N SER A 108 14.06 -2.66 4.14
CA SER A 108 15.51 -2.61 4.37
C SER A 108 16.12 -1.34 3.75
N PRO A 109 17.03 -0.64 4.45
CA PRO A 109 17.76 0.49 3.89
C PRO A 109 18.47 0.16 2.56
N GLU A 110 18.84 -1.10 2.35
CA GLU A 110 19.44 -1.55 1.10
C GLU A 110 18.50 -1.42 -0.11
N VAL A 111 17.18 -1.50 0.08
CA VAL A 111 16.19 -1.31 -0.99
C VAL A 111 16.28 0.11 -1.57
N PHE A 112 16.60 1.10 -0.77
CA PHE A 112 16.80 2.47 -1.24
C PHE A 112 18.06 2.64 -2.11
N SER A 113 19.00 1.70 -2.07
CA SER A 113 20.17 1.66 -2.95
C SER A 113 19.91 0.92 -4.26
N PHE A 114 18.75 0.32 -4.46
CA PHE A 114 18.34 -0.28 -5.74
C PHE A 114 18.30 0.79 -6.84
N THR A 115 18.43 0.35 -8.09
CA THR A 115 18.20 1.23 -9.23
C THR A 115 16.77 1.79 -9.20
N TYR A 116 16.55 2.87 -9.92
CA TYR A 116 15.22 3.48 -10.02
C TYR A 116 14.16 2.47 -10.49
N ASP A 117 14.48 1.68 -11.52
CA ASP A 117 13.57 0.67 -12.05
C ASP A 117 13.31 -0.48 -11.07
N GLU A 118 14.32 -0.95 -10.36
CA GLU A 118 14.14 -1.97 -9.32
C GLU A 118 13.27 -1.47 -8.16
N ARG A 119 13.44 -0.21 -7.71
CA ARG A 119 12.55 0.40 -6.72
C ARG A 119 11.11 0.48 -7.22
N LYS A 120 10.91 0.82 -8.49
CA LYS A 120 9.57 0.79 -9.11
C LYS A 120 8.97 -0.62 -9.08
N GLN A 121 9.76 -1.65 -9.39
CA GLN A 121 9.28 -3.02 -9.33
C GLN A 121 8.92 -3.46 -7.91
N PHE A 122 9.71 -3.05 -6.92
CA PHE A 122 9.36 -3.29 -5.51
C PHE A 122 8.01 -2.64 -5.16
N VAL A 123 7.83 -1.36 -5.49
CA VAL A 123 6.57 -0.64 -5.26
C VAL A 123 5.41 -1.29 -6.00
N LYS A 124 5.63 -1.76 -7.22
CA LYS A 124 4.62 -2.48 -8.02
C LYS A 124 4.19 -3.78 -7.33
N GLY A 125 5.13 -4.58 -6.83
CA GLY A 125 4.84 -5.81 -6.07
C GLY A 125 4.06 -5.53 -4.79
N PHE A 126 4.46 -4.53 -4.04
CA PHE A 126 3.73 -4.06 -2.86
C PHE A 126 2.30 -3.62 -3.20
N ALA A 127 2.14 -2.89 -4.30
CA ALA A 127 0.85 -2.39 -4.77
C ALA A 127 -0.10 -3.51 -5.24
N ASP A 128 0.41 -4.58 -5.82
CA ASP A 128 -0.44 -5.67 -6.30
C ASP A 128 -1.12 -6.43 -5.15
N VAL A 129 -0.54 -6.44 -3.96
CA VAL A 129 -1.11 -7.13 -2.78
C VAL A 129 -1.81 -6.20 -1.78
N THR A 130 -1.40 -4.92 -1.68
CA THR A 130 -1.95 -3.96 -0.73
C THR A 130 -2.80 -2.88 -1.37
N GLY A 131 -2.56 -2.61 -2.66
CA GLY A 131 -3.10 -1.48 -3.38
C GLY A 131 -4.37 -1.78 -4.15
N TYR A 132 -5.21 -0.78 -4.32
CA TYR A 132 -6.35 -0.79 -5.24
C TYR A 132 -6.59 0.60 -5.79
N ILE A 133 -7.28 0.66 -6.93
CA ILE A 133 -7.62 1.93 -7.57
C ILE A 133 -9.13 2.14 -7.57
N ARG A 134 -9.54 3.36 -7.24
CA ARG A 134 -10.94 3.74 -7.29
C ARG A 134 -11.13 5.26 -7.35
N ARG A 135 -12.34 5.66 -7.67
CA ARG A 135 -12.80 7.03 -7.53
C ARG A 135 -12.76 7.47 -6.07
N SER A 136 -12.25 8.66 -5.83
CA SER A 136 -12.30 9.29 -4.50
C SER A 136 -13.70 9.85 -4.24
N ASN A 137 -14.30 9.50 -3.12
CA ASN A 137 -15.71 9.78 -2.85
C ASN A 137 -15.99 11.16 -2.24
N TYR A 138 -15.00 11.96 -1.84
CA TYR A 138 -15.30 13.15 -1.05
C TYR A 138 -14.42 14.37 -1.31
N ALA A 139 -14.99 15.52 -1.06
CA ALA A 139 -14.43 16.86 -0.94
C ALA A 139 -14.16 17.63 -2.24
N PHE A 140 -14.30 17.02 -3.41
CA PHE A 140 -14.12 17.73 -4.67
C PHE A 140 -15.34 17.53 -5.55
N THR A 141 -15.77 18.59 -6.22
CA THR A 141 -16.88 18.56 -7.17
C THR A 141 -16.59 17.71 -8.41
N GLU A 142 -15.33 17.34 -8.63
CA GLU A 142 -14.87 16.60 -9.77
C GLU A 142 -14.37 15.19 -9.42
N PRO A 143 -14.50 14.23 -10.34
CA PRO A 143 -14.04 12.86 -10.09
C PRO A 143 -12.52 12.78 -9.99
N ASN A 144 -12.04 12.46 -8.80
CA ASN A 144 -10.63 12.25 -8.55
C ASN A 144 -10.37 10.77 -8.34
N TYR A 145 -9.41 10.22 -9.07
CA TYR A 145 -9.03 8.82 -8.98
C TYR A 145 -7.71 8.67 -8.24
N ARG A 146 -7.68 7.71 -7.34
CA ARG A 146 -6.53 7.48 -6.47
C ARG A 146 -6.18 6.00 -6.40
N VAL A 147 -4.89 5.74 -6.26
CA VAL A 147 -4.38 4.47 -5.76
C VAL A 147 -4.30 4.58 -4.25
N TYR A 148 -4.83 3.58 -3.58
CA TYR A 148 -4.86 3.43 -2.13
C TYR A 148 -4.01 2.23 -1.75
N PHE A 149 -3.10 2.39 -0.79
CA PHE A 149 -2.35 1.29 -0.20
C PHE A 149 -2.80 1.13 1.24
N GLU A 150 -3.23 -0.05 1.62
CA GLU A 150 -3.62 -0.36 2.99
C GLU A 150 -2.52 -1.16 3.66
N VAL A 151 -1.97 -0.63 4.73
CA VAL A 151 -0.91 -1.23 5.54
C VAL A 151 -1.49 -1.53 6.92
N PRO A 152 -1.51 -2.81 7.38
CA PRO A 152 -2.00 -3.14 8.70
C PRO A 152 -1.04 -2.60 9.76
N HIS A 153 -1.53 -2.11 10.87
CA HIS A 153 -0.93 -1.65 12.13
C HIS A 153 0.57 -1.28 12.19
N ASN A 154 1.31 -1.42 11.11
CA ASN A 154 2.75 -1.17 11.01
C ASN A 154 2.97 0.25 10.47
N TRP A 155 2.95 1.25 11.36
CA TRP A 155 3.14 2.65 10.98
C TRP A 155 4.56 2.93 10.43
N GLU A 156 5.56 2.21 10.91
CA GLU A 156 6.92 2.35 10.41
C GLU A 156 7.04 1.91 8.96
N LEU A 157 6.34 0.83 8.58
CA LEU A 157 6.25 0.41 7.17
C LEU A 157 5.54 1.48 6.32
N VAL A 158 4.56 2.21 6.88
CA VAL A 158 3.94 3.36 6.19
C VAL A 158 4.97 4.42 5.89
N VAL A 159 5.80 4.80 6.88
CA VAL A 159 6.87 5.79 6.72
C VAL A 159 7.90 5.33 5.68
N ASP A 160 8.37 4.08 5.79
CA ASP A 160 9.33 3.51 4.86
C ASP A 160 8.77 3.51 3.42
N PHE A 161 7.53 3.07 3.24
CA PHE A 161 6.90 3.01 1.92
C PHE A 161 6.66 4.41 1.32
N CYS A 162 6.27 5.38 2.13
CA CYS A 162 6.16 6.77 1.68
C CYS A 162 7.51 7.34 1.24
N ASN A 163 8.59 7.05 1.97
CA ASN A 163 9.94 7.42 1.57
C ASN A 163 10.37 6.72 0.26
N LEU A 164 10.01 5.45 0.10
CA LEU A 164 10.29 4.72 -1.13
C LEU A 164 9.53 5.31 -2.33
N LEU A 165 8.23 5.63 -2.18
CA LEU A 165 7.45 6.33 -3.20
C LEU A 165 8.10 7.67 -3.59
N LYS A 166 8.53 8.46 -2.60
CA LYS A 166 9.25 9.71 -2.84
C LYS A 166 10.54 9.48 -3.64
N SER A 167 11.26 8.39 -3.36
CA SER A 167 12.54 8.08 -4.04
C SER A 167 12.38 7.71 -5.52
N ILE A 168 11.15 7.48 -5.98
CA ILE A 168 10.79 7.20 -7.38
C ILE A 168 9.85 8.26 -7.96
N ASP A 169 9.87 9.47 -7.41
CA ASP A 169 9.11 10.63 -7.86
C ASP A 169 7.58 10.45 -7.80
N VAL A 170 7.09 9.55 -6.93
CA VAL A 170 5.65 9.37 -6.69
C VAL A 170 5.25 10.09 -5.41
N PRO A 171 4.56 11.23 -5.51
CA PRO A 171 4.18 12.00 -4.34
C PRO A 171 3.01 11.34 -3.59
N VAL A 172 3.14 11.24 -2.28
CA VAL A 172 2.04 10.83 -1.39
C VAL A 172 1.10 12.01 -1.22
N GLN A 173 -0.17 11.81 -1.55
CA GLN A 173 -1.18 12.87 -1.45
C GLN A 173 -1.69 13.02 -0.01
N ALA A 174 -1.97 11.91 0.66
CA ALA A 174 -2.46 11.90 2.03
C ALA A 174 -2.20 10.54 2.68
N ILE A 175 -2.10 10.53 4.00
CA ILE A 175 -2.09 9.34 4.83
C ILE A 175 -3.26 9.43 5.78
N ASP A 176 -4.14 8.43 5.75
CA ASP A 176 -5.15 8.26 6.80
C ASP A 176 -4.61 7.23 7.79
N TRP A 177 -4.10 7.72 8.92
CA TRP A 177 -3.60 6.87 9.99
C TRP A 177 -4.74 6.15 10.68
N ALA A 178 -4.60 4.82 10.86
CA ALA A 178 -5.63 3.98 11.46
C ALA A 178 -7.02 4.21 10.85
N HIS A 179 -7.11 4.26 9.53
CA HIS A 179 -8.36 4.56 8.81
C HIS A 179 -9.44 3.53 9.13
N PRO A 180 -10.51 3.89 9.84
CA PRO A 180 -11.60 2.97 10.08
C PRO A 180 -12.36 2.79 8.76
N ASN A 181 -12.40 1.58 8.26
CA ASN A 181 -13.20 1.27 7.09
C ASN A 181 -14.69 1.42 7.44
N MET A 182 -15.28 2.58 7.16
CA MET A 182 -16.66 2.94 7.51
C MET A 182 -17.71 2.25 6.65
N ARG A 183 -17.34 1.29 5.81
CA ARG A 183 -18.31 0.59 4.99
C ARG A 183 -19.06 -0.47 5.79
N ASP A 184 -20.40 -0.45 5.68
CA ASP A 184 -21.33 -1.50 6.12
C ASP A 184 -21.30 -1.83 7.63
N SER A 185 -20.93 -3.07 7.97
CA SER A 185 -20.95 -3.59 9.34
C SER A 185 -20.07 -2.80 10.33
N ASN A 186 -19.09 -2.07 9.83
CA ASN A 186 -18.18 -1.30 10.67
C ASN A 186 -18.81 0.00 11.18
N LEU A 187 -19.74 0.59 10.44
CA LEU A 187 -20.50 1.75 10.90
C LEU A 187 -21.32 1.42 12.16
N LYS A 188 -21.81 0.19 12.25
CA LYS A 188 -22.49 -0.30 13.47
C LYS A 188 -21.52 -0.36 14.64
N LYS A 189 -20.31 -0.88 14.44
CA LYS A 189 -19.26 -0.93 15.49
C LYS A 189 -18.85 0.45 15.97
N TYR A 190 -18.75 1.42 15.06
CA TYR A 190 -18.49 2.82 15.41
C TYR A 190 -19.57 3.39 16.31
N ARG A 191 -20.84 3.25 15.91
CA ARG A 191 -22.00 3.72 16.70
C ARG A 191 -22.10 3.05 18.05
N GLU A 192 -21.63 1.82 18.18
CA GLU A 192 -21.60 1.04 19.43
C GLU A 192 -20.35 1.36 20.27
N GLY A 193 -19.45 2.26 19.83
CA GLY A 193 -18.23 2.66 20.55
C GLY A 193 -17.23 1.51 20.77
N LYS A 194 -17.22 0.49 19.92
CA LYS A 194 -16.37 -0.68 20.10
C LYS A 194 -14.90 -0.34 19.80
N PRO A 195 -13.95 -0.67 20.70
CA PRO A 195 -12.54 -0.33 20.55
C PRO A 195 -11.90 -0.90 19.28
N ASP A 196 -12.36 -2.05 18.80
CA ASP A 196 -11.86 -2.67 17.56
C ASP A 196 -12.15 -1.86 16.29
N PHE A 197 -13.00 -0.84 16.39
CA PHE A 197 -13.26 0.06 15.28
C PHE A 197 -12.00 0.83 14.85
N TRP A 198 -11.17 1.22 15.81
CA TRP A 198 -9.98 2.04 15.61
C TRP A 198 -8.70 1.25 15.29
N LYS A 199 -8.71 -0.05 15.51
CA LYS A 199 -7.62 -0.95 15.13
C LYS A 199 -7.68 -1.28 13.65
N LYS A 200 -7.36 -0.31 12.81
CA LYS A 200 -7.51 -0.47 11.36
C LYS A 200 -6.24 -0.14 10.61
N GLU A 201 -6.24 -0.57 9.37
CA GLU A 201 -5.16 -0.39 8.42
C GLU A 201 -4.87 1.11 8.22
N HIS A 202 -3.60 1.48 8.17
CA HIS A 202 -3.20 2.79 7.66
C HIS A 202 -3.46 2.82 6.16
N GLN A 203 -3.88 3.97 5.65
CA GLN A 203 -4.19 4.11 4.23
C GLN A 203 -3.38 5.23 3.61
N ILE A 204 -2.46 4.87 2.71
CA ILE A 204 -1.67 5.82 1.91
C ILE A 204 -2.43 6.09 0.61
N LYS A 205 -2.49 7.34 0.19
CA LYS A 205 -3.22 7.79 -1.01
C LYS A 205 -2.28 8.50 -1.97
N VAL A 206 -2.36 8.10 -3.23
CA VAL A 206 -1.60 8.68 -4.34
C VAL A 206 -2.58 8.98 -5.48
N TRP A 207 -2.38 10.07 -6.22
CA TRP A 207 -3.17 10.32 -7.42
C TRP A 207 -2.88 9.27 -8.50
N ALA A 208 -3.92 8.84 -9.22
CA ALA A 208 -3.79 7.83 -10.26
C ALA A 208 -2.77 8.23 -11.34
N TRP A 209 -2.82 9.48 -11.81
CA TRP A 209 -1.91 9.97 -12.83
C TRP A 209 -0.44 10.10 -12.36
N GLU A 210 -0.20 10.30 -11.05
CA GLU A 210 1.15 10.31 -10.48
C GLU A 210 1.70 8.90 -10.27
N TYR A 211 0.83 7.93 -10.06
CA TYR A 211 1.21 6.53 -9.90
C TYR A 211 1.32 5.79 -11.24
N GLN A 212 0.67 6.27 -12.28
CA GLN A 212 0.61 5.62 -13.60
C GLN A 212 1.99 5.19 -14.15
N PRO A 213 3.09 5.96 -14.00
CA PRO A 213 4.42 5.54 -14.46
C PRO A 213 5.00 4.34 -13.71
N VAL A 214 4.50 4.02 -12.53
CA VAL A 214 4.87 2.82 -11.76
C VAL A 214 4.03 1.63 -12.21
N GLY A 215 2.70 1.74 -12.10
CA GLY A 215 1.73 0.76 -12.55
C GLY A 215 1.58 -0.48 -11.67
N PHE A 216 0.92 -1.48 -12.23
CA PHE A 216 0.66 -2.80 -11.66
C PHE A 216 1.13 -3.90 -12.61
N VAL A 217 1.44 -5.09 -12.10
CA VAL A 217 1.62 -6.31 -12.90
C VAL A 217 0.25 -6.90 -13.25
N VAL A 218 -0.70 -6.82 -12.34
CA VAL A 218 -2.08 -7.28 -12.56
C VAL A 218 -2.73 -6.44 -13.66
N LEU A 219 -2.95 -7.04 -14.84
CA LEU A 219 -3.31 -6.33 -16.07
C LEU A 219 -4.58 -5.50 -15.95
N HIS A 220 -5.67 -6.05 -15.40
CA HIS A 220 -6.91 -5.27 -15.29
C HIS A 220 -6.82 -4.10 -14.29
N LYS A 221 -5.92 -4.17 -13.29
CA LYS A 221 -5.60 -3.01 -12.43
C LYS A 221 -4.81 -1.97 -13.22
N GLN A 222 -3.87 -2.41 -14.06
CA GLN A 222 -3.13 -1.51 -14.94
C GLN A 222 -4.07 -0.82 -15.95
N GLU A 223 -4.97 -1.55 -16.60
CA GLU A 223 -5.96 -0.99 -17.52
C GLU A 223 -6.86 0.05 -16.84
N ALA A 224 -7.30 -0.23 -15.60
CA ALA A 224 -8.07 0.72 -14.81
C ALA A 224 -7.24 1.95 -14.45
N LEU A 225 -5.97 1.78 -14.10
CA LEU A 225 -5.07 2.89 -13.80
C LEU A 225 -4.84 3.79 -15.01
N ASP A 226 -4.58 3.20 -16.17
CA ASP A 226 -4.36 3.94 -17.42
C ASP A 226 -5.61 4.74 -17.81
N TYR A 227 -6.79 4.14 -17.71
CA TYR A 227 -8.04 4.83 -17.95
C TYR A 227 -8.24 6.00 -17.00
N PHE A 228 -8.09 5.79 -15.70
CA PHE A 228 -8.31 6.84 -14.71
C PHE A 228 -7.25 7.94 -14.74
N ALA A 229 -6.02 7.61 -15.11
CA ALA A 229 -4.97 8.60 -15.25
C ALA A 229 -5.24 9.58 -16.40
N VAL A 230 -5.86 9.08 -17.49
CA VAL A 230 -6.26 9.91 -18.65
C VAL A 230 -7.50 10.73 -18.34
N GLU A 231 -8.53 10.11 -17.75
CA GLU A 231 -9.81 10.77 -17.43
C GLU A 231 -9.68 11.81 -16.31
N GLN A 232 -8.64 11.70 -15.50
CA GLN A 232 -8.36 12.65 -14.46
C GLN A 232 -7.78 13.93 -15.06
N GLU A 233 -8.64 14.90 -15.39
CA GLU A 233 -8.16 16.27 -15.59
C GLU A 233 -7.38 16.69 -14.35
N ARG A 234 -6.13 17.09 -14.55
CA ARG A 234 -5.22 17.49 -13.48
C ARG A 234 -5.78 18.72 -12.77
N PRO A 235 -6.58 18.58 -11.69
CA PRO A 235 -7.21 19.72 -11.04
C PRO A 235 -6.17 20.64 -10.40
N TYR A 236 -4.92 20.16 -10.34
CA TYR A 236 -3.78 20.92 -9.88
C TYR A 236 -2.64 20.73 -10.86
N THR A 237 -2.40 21.73 -11.67
CA THR A 237 -1.15 21.85 -12.43
C THR A 237 0.03 21.92 -11.45
N MET A 238 0.41 20.78 -10.93
CA MET A 238 1.66 20.62 -10.20
C MET A 238 2.84 20.44 -11.17
N SER A 239 2.62 20.78 -12.44
CA SER A 239 3.65 20.75 -13.47
C SER A 239 4.75 21.76 -13.12
N GLY A 240 5.94 21.28 -12.95
CA GLY A 240 7.14 22.08 -12.84
C GLY A 240 7.58 22.48 -11.44
N LYS A 241 6.98 21.93 -10.37
CA LYS A 241 7.36 22.28 -9.01
C LYS A 241 8.23 21.22 -8.34
N ASP A 242 9.16 21.70 -7.52
CA ASP A 242 10.08 20.92 -6.71
C ASP A 242 9.33 19.83 -5.88
N PRO A 243 9.87 18.62 -5.77
CA PRO A 243 9.34 17.59 -4.89
C PRO A 243 9.12 18.04 -3.43
N SER A 244 9.93 18.96 -2.91
CA SER A 244 9.76 19.55 -1.59
C SER A 244 8.46 20.40 -1.48
N GLU A 245 8.08 21.13 -2.51
CA GLU A 245 6.82 21.88 -2.54
C GLU A 245 5.60 20.94 -2.60
N ARG A 246 5.76 19.76 -3.19
CA ARG A 246 4.72 18.73 -3.20
C ARG A 246 4.50 18.17 -1.80
N LEU A 247 5.57 17.92 -1.05
CA LEU A 247 5.49 17.50 0.37
C LEU A 247 4.72 18.51 1.22
N HIS A 248 5.05 19.78 1.14
CA HIS A 248 4.31 20.84 1.86
C HIS A 248 2.82 20.80 1.57
N LYS A 249 2.43 20.48 0.34
CA LYS A 249 1.02 20.38 -0.02
C LYS A 249 0.33 19.17 0.61
N TYR A 250 1.00 18.04 0.80
CA TYR A 250 0.41 16.87 1.46
C TYR A 250 0.15 17.13 2.93
N TYR A 251 1.09 17.74 3.63
CA TYR A 251 0.88 18.17 5.01
C TYR A 251 -0.26 19.19 5.11
N TRP A 252 -0.33 20.07 4.14
CA TRP A 252 -1.42 21.04 4.07
C TRP A 252 -2.78 20.36 3.85
N GLU A 253 -2.87 19.33 3.02
CA GLU A 253 -4.11 18.57 2.82
C GLU A 253 -4.54 17.78 4.05
N ILE A 254 -3.61 17.18 4.79
CA ILE A 254 -3.90 16.54 6.08
C ILE A 254 -4.48 17.59 7.05
N THR A 255 -3.87 18.76 7.11
CA THR A 255 -4.33 19.87 7.98
C THR A 255 -5.65 20.47 7.48
N GLN A 256 -5.88 20.54 6.17
CA GLN A 256 -7.15 21.03 5.60
C GLN A 256 -8.32 20.09 5.88
N ARG A 257 -8.10 18.79 5.86
CA ARG A 257 -9.12 17.84 6.30
C ARG A 257 -9.52 18.07 7.75
N ALA A 258 -8.56 18.41 8.61
CA ALA A 258 -8.86 18.82 9.97
C ALA A 258 -9.69 20.10 10.02
N ARG A 259 -9.35 21.11 9.21
CA ARG A 259 -10.07 22.40 9.14
C ARG A 259 -11.48 22.27 8.58
N HIS A 260 -11.72 21.37 7.64
CA HIS A 260 -13.06 21.14 7.08
C HIS A 260 -14.07 20.77 8.15
N LYS A 261 -13.63 20.27 9.28
CA LYS A 261 -14.43 19.92 10.42
C LYS A 261 -14.79 21.05 11.35
N GLU A 262 -13.98 22.09 11.38
CA GLU A 262 -14.31 23.30 12.10
C GLU A 262 -15.58 23.95 11.55
N HIS A 263 -15.94 23.64 10.30
CA HIS A 263 -17.16 24.09 9.65
C HIS A 263 -18.36 23.16 9.89
N HIS A 264 -18.15 22.00 10.51
CA HIS A 264 -19.19 21.05 10.91
C HIS A 264 -19.08 20.74 12.41
N PRO A 265 -19.38 21.71 13.29
CA PRO A 265 -19.30 21.49 14.72
C PRO A 265 -20.30 20.39 15.13
N GLY A 266 -19.81 19.34 15.72
CA GLY A 266 -20.61 18.18 16.17
C GLY A 266 -20.34 16.88 15.45
N GLU A 267 -19.63 16.91 14.33
CA GLU A 267 -19.12 15.68 13.69
C GLU A 267 -17.65 15.49 14.08
N ASP A 268 -17.39 14.65 15.06
CA ASP A 268 -16.04 14.17 15.29
C ASP A 268 -15.59 13.34 14.10
N ASP A 269 -14.60 13.82 13.28
CA ASP A 269 -13.95 13.00 12.29
C ASP A 269 -12.92 12.17 12.99
N PRO A 270 -13.24 10.94 13.12
CA PRO A 270 -12.37 10.02 13.78
C PRO A 270 -11.04 9.84 13.05
N PHE A 271 -10.91 10.42 11.85
CA PHE A 271 -9.78 10.19 10.95
C PHE A 271 -8.62 11.15 11.11
N ILE A 272 -8.82 12.28 11.81
CA ILE A 272 -7.75 13.25 12.05
C ILE A 272 -7.68 13.56 13.54
N PRO A 273 -6.76 12.91 14.24
CA PRO A 273 -6.51 13.18 15.63
C PRO A 273 -6.23 14.66 15.88
N GLU A 274 -6.73 15.18 16.99
CA GLU A 274 -6.55 16.58 17.39
C GLU A 274 -5.07 16.94 17.52
N SER A 275 -4.24 15.97 17.89
CA SER A 275 -2.80 16.13 18.07
C SER A 275 -2.05 16.62 16.83
N ILE A 276 -2.54 16.32 15.61
CA ILE A 276 -1.89 16.75 14.35
C ILE A 276 -2.62 17.88 13.64
N ARG A 277 -3.77 18.30 14.16
CA ARG A 277 -4.64 19.29 13.53
C ARG A 277 -3.97 20.67 13.47
N GLY A 278 -3.87 21.22 12.25
CA GLY A 278 -3.30 22.55 12.02
C GLY A 278 -1.78 22.66 12.16
N LYS A 279 -1.07 21.55 12.40
CA LYS A 279 0.39 21.53 12.48
C LYS A 279 1.05 21.32 11.12
N HIS A 280 2.27 21.82 10.99
CA HIS A 280 3.18 21.53 9.88
C HIS A 280 4.21 20.50 10.32
N TYR A 281 4.58 19.62 9.40
CA TYR A 281 5.54 18.54 9.62
C TYR A 281 6.55 18.47 8.49
N ASP A 282 7.81 18.25 8.81
CA ASP A 282 8.87 18.08 7.82
C ASP A 282 9.04 16.61 7.40
N SER A 283 8.48 15.69 8.18
CA SER A 283 8.54 14.24 7.87
C SER A 283 7.30 13.48 8.34
N TRP A 284 7.03 12.35 7.69
CA TRP A 284 5.97 11.43 8.13
C TRP A 284 6.26 10.78 9.49
N THR A 285 7.55 10.64 9.84
CA THR A 285 7.96 10.15 11.16
C THR A 285 7.50 11.10 12.27
N GLU A 286 7.59 12.42 12.08
CA GLU A 286 7.09 13.40 13.05
C GLU A 286 5.57 13.32 13.20
N ILE A 287 4.84 13.14 12.09
CA ILE A 287 3.39 12.94 12.16
C ILE A 287 3.07 11.68 12.97
N ALA A 288 3.76 10.58 12.71
CA ALA A 288 3.55 9.32 13.42
C ALA A 288 3.80 9.49 14.93
N LYS A 289 4.89 10.14 15.32
CA LYS A 289 5.21 10.43 16.73
C LYS A 289 4.13 11.28 17.41
N ASP A 290 3.64 12.32 16.73
CA ASP A 290 2.57 13.16 17.27
C ASP A 290 1.22 12.43 17.37
N LEU A 291 1.05 11.35 16.61
CA LEU A 291 -0.09 10.43 16.72
C LEU A 291 0.07 9.40 17.85
N GLY A 292 1.20 9.41 18.54
CA GLY A 292 1.48 8.49 19.65
C GLY A 292 2.09 7.16 19.20
N TYR A 293 2.56 7.06 17.95
CA TYR A 293 3.35 5.93 17.50
C TYR A 293 4.82 6.16 17.89
N SER A 294 5.37 5.30 18.71
CA SER A 294 6.75 5.38 19.18
C SER A 294 7.59 4.25 18.61
N GLU A 295 8.91 4.42 18.69
CA GLU A 295 9.87 3.39 18.24
C GLU A 295 9.85 2.14 19.15
N ASP A 296 9.15 2.22 20.29
CA ASP A 296 9.07 1.19 21.31
C ASP A 296 7.73 0.40 21.26
N ASP A 297 6.83 0.73 20.33
CA ASP A 297 5.54 0.05 20.14
C ASP A 297 5.67 -1.08 19.04
#